data_c8274399c885b54b54d17cbbfc39dcfb
#
_entry.id   c8274399c885b54b54d17cbbfc39dcfb
#
_cell.length_a   1.000
_cell.length_b   1.000
_cell.length_c   1.000
_cell.angle_alpha   90.00
_cell.angle_beta   90.00
_cell.angle_gamma   90.00
#
_symmetry.space_group_name_H-M   'P 1'
#
loop_
_entity.id
_entity.type
_entity.pdbx_description
1 polymer ?
#
loop_
_entity_poly.entity_id
_entity_poly.type
_entity_poly.pdbx_seq_one_letter_code
_entity_poly.pdbx_strand_id
1 'polypeptide(L)'
;MSKPTKSIIEVKGTAITILSTKAGDFISLTDMLKAKDGDFFISDWLRNRNTVEFLGIWETVHNPNFNYGEFAIVKSQAGLNSYKISVKDWVEKTGAIGLKASAGRYGGTFAHRDIAFEFGMWISPEFKIYLIKEFQRLKEDENRRLSLAWNLNRTLSKLNYRIHTDAVKAHLVPPEVTPAQAAMTYASEADVLNVALFGQTARQWREDNPLLDGNMRDHATIEQLLVLANIEGMNAEFVHMGLPQSDRLKRLNQIAIRQMQTLATSNALRQIDPPKGPKA
;
A
#
# COMPACT_ATOMS: atom_id res chain seq x y z
N MET A 1 0.14 33.65 -1.30
CA MET A 1 0.74 32.39 -1.79
C MET A 1 2.03 32.16 -1.00
N SER A 2 2.19 31.00 -0.34
CA SER A 2 3.42 30.65 0.37
C SER A 2 4.56 30.51 -0.66
N LYS A 3 5.72 31.10 -0.37
CA LYS A 3 6.91 30.96 -1.22
C LYS A 3 7.32 29.47 -1.26
N PRO A 4 7.74 28.94 -2.43
CA PRO A 4 8.24 27.58 -2.52
C PRO A 4 9.49 27.41 -1.66
N THR A 5 9.58 26.30 -0.93
CA THR A 5 10.79 25.96 -0.17
C THR A 5 11.80 25.36 -1.13
N LYS A 6 13.02 25.90 -1.15
CA LYS A 6 14.12 25.40 -1.97
C LYS A 6 14.99 24.46 -1.16
N SER A 7 15.24 23.26 -1.65
CA SER A 7 16.24 22.31 -1.16
C SER A 7 17.19 21.90 -2.28
N ILE A 8 18.34 21.35 -1.91
CA ILE A 8 19.36 20.89 -2.86
C ILE A 8 19.72 19.46 -2.47
N ILE A 9 19.74 18.58 -3.46
CA ILE A 9 20.30 17.23 -3.31
C ILE A 9 21.55 17.12 -4.18
N GLU A 10 22.48 16.28 -3.77
CA GLU A 10 23.68 16.01 -4.54
C GLU A 10 23.56 14.65 -5.25
N VAL A 11 23.75 14.64 -6.58
CA VAL A 11 23.72 13.43 -7.40
C VAL A 11 24.99 13.38 -8.24
N LYS A 12 25.84 12.39 -8.01
CA LYS A 12 27.13 12.23 -8.70
C LYS A 12 27.99 13.53 -8.70
N GLY A 13 28.07 14.20 -7.55
CA GLY A 13 28.84 15.44 -7.39
C GLY A 13 28.16 16.69 -7.98
N THR A 14 26.94 16.57 -8.50
CA THR A 14 26.19 17.72 -9.04
C THR A 14 25.02 18.07 -8.12
N ALA A 15 24.91 19.36 -7.80
CA ALA A 15 23.83 19.92 -7.01
C ALA A 15 22.55 20.06 -7.85
N ILE A 16 21.48 19.36 -7.47
CA ILE A 16 20.17 19.43 -8.13
C ILE A 16 19.19 20.14 -7.22
N THR A 17 18.59 21.21 -7.73
CA THR A 17 17.60 22.01 -7.01
C THR A 17 16.23 21.37 -7.04
N ILE A 18 15.58 21.32 -5.89
CA ILE A 18 14.18 20.90 -5.69
C ILE A 18 13.39 22.07 -5.12
N LEU A 19 12.22 22.34 -5.69
CA LEU A 19 11.26 23.33 -5.22
C LEU A 19 10.02 22.60 -4.68
N SER A 20 9.85 22.60 -3.38
CA SER A 20 8.65 22.04 -2.75
C SER A 20 7.53 23.07 -2.74
N THR A 21 6.39 22.69 -3.31
CA THR A 21 5.17 23.52 -3.42
C THR A 21 3.96 22.74 -2.89
N LYS A 22 2.81 23.41 -2.73
CA LYS A 22 1.56 22.74 -2.37
C LYS A 22 1.10 21.71 -3.43
N ALA A 23 1.51 21.90 -4.69
CA ALA A 23 1.19 21.02 -5.82
C ALA A 23 2.20 19.87 -5.99
N GLY A 24 3.14 19.71 -5.07
CA GLY A 24 4.20 18.70 -5.13
C GLY A 24 5.60 19.28 -5.31
N ASP A 25 6.57 18.40 -5.43
CA ASP A 25 7.98 18.75 -5.63
C ASP A 25 8.28 18.91 -7.12
N PHE A 26 9.01 19.98 -7.43
CA PHE A 26 9.51 20.28 -8.76
C PHE A 26 11.03 20.21 -8.78
N ILE A 27 11.59 19.42 -9.67
CA ILE A 27 13.02 19.13 -9.79
C ILE A 27 13.58 19.91 -10.97
N SER A 28 14.76 20.50 -10.82
CA SER A 28 15.44 21.25 -11.89
C SER A 28 15.96 20.31 -12.98
N LEU A 29 15.33 20.29 -14.14
CA LEU A 29 15.82 19.59 -15.33
C LEU A 29 17.13 20.19 -15.84
N THR A 30 17.30 21.50 -15.68
CA THR A 30 18.53 22.22 -16.05
C THR A 30 19.73 21.72 -15.24
N ASP A 31 19.55 21.47 -13.94
CA ASP A 31 20.63 20.93 -13.10
C ASP A 31 20.89 19.45 -13.42
N MET A 32 19.86 18.68 -13.75
CA MET A 32 20.00 17.29 -14.17
C MET A 32 20.84 17.15 -15.45
N LEU A 33 20.69 18.10 -16.40
CA LEU A 33 21.52 18.14 -17.61
C LEU A 33 22.99 18.42 -17.31
N LYS A 34 23.29 19.30 -16.33
CA LYS A 34 24.67 19.58 -15.91
C LYS A 34 25.34 18.36 -15.27
N ALA A 35 24.55 17.46 -14.68
CA ALA A 35 25.04 16.22 -14.09
C ALA A 35 25.40 15.13 -15.12
N LYS A 36 25.03 15.33 -16.38
CA LYS A 36 25.23 14.38 -17.47
C LYS A 36 26.27 14.91 -18.45
N ASP A 37 27.25 14.10 -18.75
CA ASP A 37 28.18 14.39 -19.86
C ASP A 37 27.47 14.23 -21.20
N GLY A 38 27.56 15.24 -22.06
CA GLY A 38 27.01 15.25 -23.41
C GLY A 38 26.07 16.43 -23.69
N ASP A 39 25.88 16.71 -24.99
CA ASP A 39 25.04 17.82 -25.47
C ASP A 39 23.56 17.39 -25.53
N PHE A 40 22.91 17.38 -24.39
CA PHE A 40 21.47 17.11 -24.28
C PHE A 40 20.69 18.43 -24.09
N PHE A 41 19.58 18.58 -24.81
CA PHE A 41 18.71 19.73 -24.66
C PHE A 41 17.29 19.34 -24.31
N ILE A 42 16.66 20.12 -23.43
CA ILE A 42 15.25 19.89 -23.05
C ILE A 42 14.33 19.96 -24.28
N SER A 43 14.70 20.80 -25.28
CA SER A 43 13.99 20.88 -26.54
C SER A 43 14.04 19.59 -27.38
N ASP A 44 15.11 18.82 -27.30
CA ASP A 44 15.21 17.52 -28.00
C ASP A 44 14.35 16.44 -27.31
N TRP A 45 14.27 16.49 -26.00
CA TRP A 45 13.33 15.65 -25.24
C TRP A 45 11.89 15.98 -25.62
N LEU A 46 11.52 17.27 -25.72
CA LEU A 46 10.17 17.72 -26.12
C LEU A 46 9.85 17.44 -27.59
N ARG A 47 10.85 17.21 -28.44
CA ARG A 47 10.62 16.77 -29.84
C ARG A 47 10.14 15.34 -29.93
N ASN A 48 10.44 14.54 -28.94
CA ASN A 48 10.09 13.12 -28.94
C ASN A 48 8.58 12.95 -28.76
N ARG A 49 7.95 12.22 -29.67
CA ARG A 49 6.51 11.97 -29.62
C ARG A 49 6.08 11.26 -28.34
N ASN A 50 6.86 10.26 -27.88
CA ASN A 50 6.56 9.56 -26.65
C ASN A 50 6.59 10.49 -25.42
N THR A 51 7.51 11.45 -25.40
CA THR A 51 7.58 12.48 -24.36
C THR A 51 6.32 13.34 -24.36
N VAL A 52 5.91 13.83 -25.52
CA VAL A 52 4.70 14.67 -25.66
C VAL A 52 3.46 13.89 -25.24
N GLU A 53 3.36 12.61 -25.62
CA GLU A 53 2.26 11.73 -25.18
C GLU A 53 2.26 11.51 -23.68
N PHE A 54 3.41 11.23 -23.07
CA PHE A 54 3.55 11.09 -21.63
C PHE A 54 3.12 12.36 -20.88
N LEU A 55 3.62 13.52 -21.31
CA LEU A 55 3.25 14.82 -20.72
C LEU A 55 1.74 15.08 -20.83
N GLY A 56 1.13 14.76 -21.98
CA GLY A 56 -0.30 14.90 -22.17
C GLY A 56 -1.11 13.98 -21.27
N ILE A 57 -0.70 12.74 -21.08
CA ILE A 57 -1.35 11.80 -20.15
C ILE A 57 -1.21 12.31 -18.70
N TRP A 58 -0.01 12.74 -18.31
CA TRP A 58 0.24 13.29 -16.98
C TRP A 58 -0.65 14.51 -16.69
N GLU A 59 -0.71 15.48 -17.63
CA GLU A 59 -1.57 16.66 -17.52
C GLU A 59 -3.05 16.27 -17.43
N THR A 60 -3.49 15.29 -18.20
CA THR A 60 -4.87 14.76 -18.15
C THR A 60 -5.28 14.31 -16.76
N VAL A 61 -4.36 13.64 -16.06
CA VAL A 61 -4.62 13.09 -14.73
C VAL A 61 -4.59 14.18 -13.65
N HIS A 62 -3.75 15.21 -13.81
CA HIS A 62 -3.43 16.15 -12.73
C HIS A 62 -3.95 17.57 -12.97
N ASN A 63 -4.37 17.91 -14.21
CA ASN A 63 -4.74 19.26 -14.62
C ASN A 63 -6.13 19.32 -15.27
N PRO A 64 -7.18 19.67 -14.52
CA PRO A 64 -8.53 19.75 -15.06
C PRO A 64 -8.71 20.89 -16.10
N ASN A 65 -7.77 21.84 -16.18
CA ASN A 65 -7.81 22.95 -17.12
C ASN A 65 -6.87 22.75 -18.32
N PHE A 66 -6.41 21.52 -18.56
CA PHE A 66 -5.51 21.22 -19.68
C PHE A 66 -6.18 21.41 -21.03
N ASN A 67 -5.53 22.13 -21.95
CA ASN A 67 -6.06 22.39 -23.29
C ASN A 67 -5.78 21.23 -24.25
N TYR A 68 -6.73 20.31 -24.35
CA TYR A 68 -6.64 19.13 -25.23
C TYR A 68 -6.56 19.50 -26.72
N GLY A 69 -7.19 20.58 -27.14
CA GLY A 69 -7.16 21.01 -28.56
C GLY A 69 -5.74 21.37 -28.99
N GLU A 70 -5.08 22.22 -28.22
CA GLU A 70 -3.69 22.59 -28.49
C GLU A 70 -2.73 21.40 -28.30
N PHE A 71 -2.98 20.57 -27.31
CA PHE A 71 -2.20 19.33 -27.13
C PHE A 71 -2.29 18.40 -28.35
N ALA A 72 -3.47 18.23 -28.94
CA ALA A 72 -3.63 17.40 -30.15
C ALA A 72 -2.81 17.95 -31.34
N ILE A 73 -2.75 19.28 -31.51
CA ILE A 73 -1.94 19.93 -32.55
C ILE A 73 -0.46 19.65 -32.26
N VAL A 74 0.01 19.90 -31.05
CA VAL A 74 1.41 19.65 -30.64
C VAL A 74 1.78 18.17 -30.85
N LYS A 75 0.93 17.26 -30.43
CA LYS A 75 1.15 15.81 -30.59
C LYS A 75 1.23 15.38 -32.06
N SER A 76 0.43 15.97 -32.94
CA SER A 76 0.45 15.64 -34.37
C SER A 76 1.77 16.04 -35.06
N GLN A 77 2.43 17.07 -34.55
CA GLN A 77 3.70 17.58 -35.07
C GLN A 77 4.93 16.93 -34.42
N ALA A 78 4.77 16.39 -33.21
CA ALA A 78 5.85 15.77 -32.45
C ALA A 78 6.47 14.58 -33.22
N GLY A 79 7.79 14.56 -33.29
CA GLY A 79 8.59 13.59 -34.06
C GLY A 79 8.94 14.01 -35.48
N LEU A 80 8.34 15.08 -36.02
CA LEU A 80 8.74 15.63 -37.33
C LEU A 80 10.10 16.34 -37.22
N ASN A 81 10.90 16.29 -38.28
CA ASN A 81 12.23 16.91 -38.31
C ASN A 81 12.19 18.42 -38.09
N SER A 82 11.15 19.08 -38.58
CA SER A 82 10.95 20.53 -38.45
C SER A 82 10.33 20.95 -37.12
N TYR A 83 9.84 19.99 -36.31
CA TYR A 83 9.14 20.31 -35.08
C TYR A 83 10.11 20.69 -33.97
N LYS A 84 9.85 21.86 -33.38
CA LYS A 84 10.52 22.35 -32.17
C LYS A 84 9.50 23.07 -31.30
N ILE A 85 9.51 22.79 -30.00
CA ILE A 85 8.70 23.48 -29.00
C ILE A 85 9.57 23.81 -27.80
N SER A 86 9.45 24.99 -27.25
CA SER A 86 10.06 25.34 -25.99
C SER A 86 9.13 24.93 -24.82
N VAL A 87 9.69 24.77 -23.61
CA VAL A 87 8.89 24.56 -22.42
C VAL A 87 7.90 25.71 -22.19
N LYS A 88 8.30 26.93 -22.48
CA LYS A 88 7.44 28.09 -22.36
C LYS A 88 6.24 28.00 -23.33
N ASP A 89 6.49 27.70 -24.62
CA ASP A 89 5.42 27.56 -25.62
C ASP A 89 4.50 26.39 -25.27
N TRP A 90 5.04 25.26 -24.75
CA TRP A 90 4.25 24.14 -24.27
C TRP A 90 3.27 24.60 -23.18
N VAL A 91 3.77 25.26 -22.13
CA VAL A 91 2.96 25.74 -21.01
C VAL A 91 1.93 26.78 -21.47
N GLU A 92 2.32 27.75 -22.30
CA GLU A 92 1.41 28.81 -22.75
C GLU A 92 0.29 28.32 -23.67
N LYS A 93 0.57 27.34 -24.55
CA LYS A 93 -0.41 26.78 -25.48
C LYS A 93 -1.37 25.80 -24.77
N THR A 94 -0.81 24.89 -23.99
CA THR A 94 -1.60 23.81 -23.44
C THR A 94 -2.16 24.08 -22.04
N GLY A 95 -1.74 25.16 -21.38
CA GLY A 95 -2.08 25.42 -19.98
C GLY A 95 -1.46 24.42 -19.02
N ALA A 96 -0.36 23.76 -19.41
CA ALA A 96 0.30 22.73 -18.63
C ALA A 96 0.81 23.24 -17.27
N ILE A 97 0.71 22.40 -16.24
CA ILE A 97 1.16 22.70 -14.87
C ILE A 97 2.37 21.88 -14.43
N GLY A 98 2.65 20.78 -15.11
CA GLY A 98 3.73 19.85 -14.78
C GLY A 98 5.13 20.34 -15.09
N LEU A 99 5.26 21.33 -15.99
CA LEU A 99 6.52 21.98 -16.35
C LEU A 99 6.48 23.47 -16.02
N LYS A 100 7.61 24.03 -15.59
CA LYS A 100 7.78 25.46 -15.31
C LYS A 100 9.10 25.94 -15.89
N ALA A 101 9.06 27.01 -16.65
CA ALA A 101 10.26 27.69 -17.15
C ALA A 101 10.35 29.08 -16.55
N SER A 102 11.53 29.45 -16.05
CA SER A 102 11.83 30.79 -15.59
C SER A 102 13.05 31.33 -16.31
N ALA A 103 12.99 32.58 -16.77
CA ALA A 103 14.10 33.28 -17.40
C ALA A 103 14.99 33.97 -16.36
N GLY A 104 16.24 34.31 -16.76
CA GLY A 104 17.18 35.10 -15.96
C GLY A 104 18.36 34.28 -15.42
N ARG A 105 19.29 34.97 -14.74
CA ARG A 105 20.56 34.40 -14.22
C ARG A 105 20.38 33.19 -13.30
N TYR A 106 19.26 33.13 -12.62
CA TYR A 106 18.88 32.03 -11.73
C TYR A 106 17.66 31.26 -12.25
N GLY A 107 17.33 31.46 -13.54
CA GLY A 107 16.27 30.76 -14.23
C GLY A 107 16.63 29.30 -14.52
N GLY A 108 15.63 28.55 -14.94
CA GLY A 108 15.79 27.15 -15.33
C GLY A 108 14.45 26.53 -15.64
N THR A 109 14.52 25.30 -16.10
CA THR A 109 13.33 24.47 -16.31
C THR A 109 13.17 23.52 -15.14
N PHE A 110 12.00 23.54 -14.56
CA PHE A 110 11.59 22.66 -13.46
C PHE A 110 10.44 21.78 -13.92
N ALA A 111 10.43 20.53 -13.51
CA ALA A 111 9.36 19.58 -13.76
C ALA A 111 8.82 18.99 -12.46
N HIS A 112 7.52 18.68 -12.42
CA HIS A 112 6.99 17.83 -11.37
C HIS A 112 7.83 16.56 -11.26
N ARG A 113 7.98 16.03 -10.04
CA ARG A 113 8.87 14.89 -9.78
C ARG A 113 8.66 13.71 -10.74
N ASP A 114 7.42 13.36 -11.07
CA ASP A 114 7.11 12.25 -11.98
C ASP A 114 7.67 12.50 -13.39
N ILE A 115 7.53 13.74 -13.88
CA ILE A 115 8.05 14.18 -15.17
C ILE A 115 9.58 14.25 -15.15
N ALA A 116 10.16 14.68 -14.02
CA ALA A 116 11.61 14.71 -13.86
C ALA A 116 12.23 13.31 -13.85
N PHE A 117 11.53 12.31 -13.29
CA PHE A 117 11.97 10.92 -13.38
C PHE A 117 11.95 10.39 -14.81
N GLU A 118 10.90 10.67 -15.57
CA GLU A 118 10.83 10.32 -17.00
C GLU A 118 11.96 10.98 -17.78
N PHE A 119 12.20 12.28 -17.56
CA PHE A 119 13.32 12.99 -18.15
C PHE A 119 14.67 12.35 -17.78
N GLY A 120 14.85 11.98 -16.50
CA GLY A 120 16.05 11.28 -16.02
C GLY A 120 16.27 9.95 -16.72
N MET A 121 15.22 9.19 -16.96
CA MET A 121 15.27 7.93 -17.73
C MET A 121 15.61 8.15 -19.19
N TRP A 122 15.19 9.27 -19.78
CA TRP A 122 15.51 9.63 -21.16
C TRP A 122 16.98 10.02 -21.33
N ILE A 123 17.55 10.81 -20.41
CA ILE A 123 18.95 11.26 -20.49
C ILE A 123 19.96 10.21 -20.02
N SER A 124 19.56 9.24 -19.21
CA SER A 124 20.47 8.23 -18.62
C SER A 124 19.86 6.82 -18.64
N PRO A 125 20.30 5.98 -19.59
CA PRO A 125 19.93 4.55 -19.59
C PRO A 125 20.30 3.83 -18.28
N GLU A 126 21.41 4.22 -17.64
CA GLU A 126 21.85 3.68 -16.36
C GLU A 126 20.84 4.02 -15.25
N PHE A 127 20.34 5.26 -15.23
CA PHE A 127 19.31 5.68 -14.28
C PHE A 127 18.00 4.93 -14.51
N LYS A 128 17.62 4.70 -15.77
CA LYS A 128 16.45 3.89 -16.13
C LYS A 128 16.57 2.46 -15.60
N ILE A 129 17.73 1.81 -15.79
CA ILE A 129 17.97 0.46 -15.27
C ILE A 129 17.96 0.45 -13.74
N TYR A 130 18.55 1.46 -13.11
CA TYR A 130 18.52 1.60 -11.66
C TYR A 130 17.08 1.69 -11.12
N LEU A 131 16.23 2.54 -11.71
CA LEU A 131 14.83 2.65 -11.29
C LEU A 131 14.04 1.36 -11.48
N ILE A 132 14.25 0.64 -12.59
CA ILE A 132 13.62 -0.65 -12.83
C ILE A 132 14.01 -1.66 -11.75
N LYS A 133 15.32 -1.75 -11.44
CA LYS A 133 15.81 -2.67 -10.40
C LYS A 133 15.31 -2.28 -9.01
N GLU A 134 15.26 -1.00 -8.71
CA GLU A 134 14.76 -0.50 -7.41
C GLU A 134 13.27 -0.78 -7.25
N PHE A 135 12.48 -0.60 -8.31
CA PHE A 135 11.07 -0.98 -8.30
C PHE A 135 10.88 -2.49 -8.05
N GLN A 136 11.67 -3.32 -8.74
CA GLN A 136 11.64 -4.78 -8.53
C GLN A 136 12.00 -5.14 -7.08
N ARG A 137 13.07 -4.54 -6.54
CA ARG A 137 13.52 -4.73 -5.16
C ARG A 137 12.41 -4.35 -4.15
N LEU A 138 11.78 -3.18 -4.34
CA LEU A 138 10.71 -2.72 -3.47
C LEU A 138 9.48 -3.65 -3.53
N LYS A 139 9.14 -4.16 -4.71
CA LYS A 139 8.06 -5.15 -4.87
C LYS A 139 8.38 -6.48 -4.21
N GLU A 140 9.62 -6.95 -4.31
CA GLU A 140 10.06 -8.16 -3.61
C GLU A 140 10.04 -7.98 -2.09
N ASP A 141 10.51 -6.83 -1.59
CA ASP A 141 10.49 -6.51 -0.16
C ASP A 141 9.04 -6.40 0.37
N GLU A 142 8.13 -5.78 -0.39
CA GLU A 142 6.71 -5.71 -0.06
C GLU A 142 6.10 -7.12 0.03
N ASN A 143 6.32 -7.96 -0.98
CA ASN A 143 5.85 -9.33 -1.00
C ASN A 143 6.44 -10.17 0.16
N ARG A 144 7.71 -9.96 0.48
CA ARG A 144 8.37 -10.63 1.61
C ARG A 144 7.78 -10.21 2.94
N ARG A 145 7.53 -8.91 3.15
CA ARG A 145 6.87 -8.40 4.36
C ARG A 145 5.46 -8.96 4.53
N LEU A 146 4.67 -8.99 3.45
CA LEU A 146 3.33 -9.56 3.45
C LEU A 146 3.37 -11.06 3.76
N SER A 147 4.29 -11.81 3.17
CA SER A 147 4.45 -13.25 3.43
C SER A 147 4.93 -13.54 4.85
N LEU A 148 5.84 -12.73 5.41
CA LEU A 148 6.31 -12.86 6.80
C LEU A 148 5.19 -12.55 7.79
N ALA A 149 4.43 -11.47 7.58
CA ALA A 149 3.29 -11.13 8.43
C ALA A 149 2.23 -12.25 8.40
N TRP A 150 1.91 -12.76 7.21
CA TRP A 150 1.00 -13.89 7.05
C TRP A 150 1.50 -15.15 7.76
N ASN A 151 2.77 -15.51 7.58
CA ASN A 151 3.37 -16.70 8.20
C ASN A 151 3.43 -16.56 9.73
N LEU A 152 3.75 -15.37 10.25
CA LEU A 152 3.78 -15.10 11.68
C LEU A 152 2.38 -15.24 12.29
N ASN A 153 1.37 -14.59 11.69
CA ASN A 153 -0.02 -14.67 12.15
C ASN A 153 -0.53 -16.12 12.11
N ARG A 154 -0.24 -16.85 11.04
CA ARG A 154 -0.61 -18.26 10.92
C ARG A 154 0.09 -19.13 11.97
N THR A 155 1.35 -18.87 12.28
CA THR A 155 2.11 -19.60 13.30
C THR A 155 1.57 -19.30 14.70
N LEU A 156 1.32 -18.03 15.03
CA LEU A 156 0.72 -17.63 16.30
C LEU A 156 -0.67 -18.24 16.50
N SER A 157 -1.51 -18.20 15.46
CA SER A 157 -2.84 -18.82 15.51
C SER A 157 -2.77 -20.33 15.76
N LYS A 158 -1.83 -21.04 15.13
CA LYS A 158 -1.61 -22.48 15.37
C LYS A 158 -1.15 -22.77 16.79
N LEU A 159 -0.23 -21.94 17.34
CA LEU A 159 0.28 -22.12 18.71
C LEU A 159 -0.83 -21.85 19.74
N ASN A 160 -1.58 -20.76 19.59
CA ASN A 160 -2.68 -20.44 20.51
C ASN A 160 -3.80 -21.48 20.43
N TYR A 161 -4.15 -21.95 19.24
CA TYR A 161 -5.08 -23.05 19.06
C TYR A 161 -4.60 -24.32 19.78
N ARG A 162 -3.29 -24.63 19.71
CA ARG A 162 -2.71 -25.78 20.41
C ARG A 162 -2.77 -25.60 21.94
N ILE A 163 -2.38 -24.43 22.45
CA ILE A 163 -2.49 -24.12 23.89
C ILE A 163 -3.92 -24.31 24.37
N HIS A 164 -4.89 -23.79 23.61
CA HIS A 164 -6.31 -23.96 23.95
C HIS A 164 -6.76 -25.43 23.92
N THR A 165 -6.43 -26.18 22.87
CA THR A 165 -6.81 -27.58 22.72
C THR A 165 -6.14 -28.48 23.75
N ASP A 166 -4.90 -28.21 24.17
CA ASP A 166 -4.20 -28.92 25.21
C ASP A 166 -4.88 -28.69 26.58
N ALA A 167 -5.32 -27.45 26.87
CA ALA A 167 -6.08 -27.14 28.08
C ALA A 167 -7.45 -27.86 28.10
N VAL A 168 -8.18 -27.86 26.99
CA VAL A 168 -9.45 -28.59 26.83
C VAL A 168 -9.21 -30.07 27.04
N LYS A 169 -8.17 -30.65 26.46
CA LYS A 169 -7.81 -32.06 26.64
C LYS A 169 -7.52 -32.41 28.08
N ALA A 170 -6.77 -31.59 28.78
CA ALA A 170 -6.34 -31.85 30.14
C ALA A 170 -7.47 -31.72 31.16
N HIS A 171 -8.44 -30.85 30.95
CA HIS A 171 -9.41 -30.47 31.97
C HIS A 171 -10.86 -30.79 31.62
N LEU A 172 -11.22 -30.91 30.34
CA LEU A 172 -12.60 -31.05 29.88
C LEU A 172 -12.89 -32.37 29.15
N VAL A 173 -11.85 -33.15 28.79
CA VAL A 173 -11.99 -34.45 28.12
C VAL A 173 -11.60 -35.56 29.10
N PRO A 174 -12.58 -36.30 29.70
CA PRO A 174 -12.26 -37.44 30.55
C PRO A 174 -11.52 -38.55 29.82
N PRO A 175 -10.64 -39.30 30.47
CA PRO A 175 -9.84 -40.36 29.82
C PRO A 175 -10.68 -41.48 29.19
N GLU A 176 -11.89 -41.70 29.72
CA GLU A 176 -12.77 -42.84 29.36
C GLU A 176 -13.71 -42.54 28.19
N VAL A 177 -13.69 -41.31 27.61
CA VAL A 177 -14.60 -40.94 26.51
C VAL A 177 -14.14 -41.52 25.19
N THR A 178 -15.09 -41.79 24.30
CA THR A 178 -14.82 -42.23 22.94
C THR A 178 -14.24 -41.06 22.09
N PRO A 179 -13.52 -41.33 20.98
CA PRO A 179 -13.03 -40.29 20.09
C PRO A 179 -14.15 -39.38 19.57
N ALA A 180 -15.35 -39.90 19.35
CA ALA A 180 -16.50 -39.11 18.89
C ALA A 180 -16.98 -38.11 19.97
N GLN A 181 -17.05 -38.55 21.25
CA GLN A 181 -17.40 -37.68 22.38
C GLN A 181 -16.33 -36.60 22.61
N ALA A 182 -15.05 -36.96 22.52
CA ALA A 182 -13.96 -35.98 22.60
C ALA A 182 -14.06 -34.95 21.50
N ALA A 183 -14.35 -35.34 20.22
CA ALA A 183 -14.54 -34.43 19.11
C ALA A 183 -15.70 -33.45 19.31
N MET A 184 -16.80 -33.88 19.94
CA MET A 184 -17.92 -33.01 20.31
C MET A 184 -17.51 -31.97 21.37
N THR A 185 -16.69 -32.33 22.35
CA THR A 185 -16.17 -31.40 23.35
C THR A 185 -15.28 -30.35 22.68
N TYR A 186 -14.37 -30.77 21.82
CA TYR A 186 -13.51 -29.83 21.08
C TYR A 186 -14.31 -28.86 20.17
N ALA A 187 -15.34 -29.37 19.48
CA ALA A 187 -16.21 -28.55 18.64
C ALA A 187 -17.00 -27.53 19.49
N SER A 188 -17.56 -27.96 20.63
CA SER A 188 -18.26 -27.09 21.57
C SER A 188 -17.35 -25.99 22.11
N GLU A 189 -16.12 -26.33 22.48
CA GLU A 189 -15.15 -25.37 23.02
C GLU A 189 -14.64 -24.41 21.93
N ALA A 190 -14.49 -24.86 20.69
CA ALA A 190 -14.20 -23.97 19.56
C ALA A 190 -15.35 -22.98 19.29
N ASP A 191 -16.60 -23.43 19.45
CA ASP A 191 -17.77 -22.55 19.27
C ASP A 191 -17.91 -21.52 20.40
N VAL A 192 -17.43 -21.77 21.62
CA VAL A 192 -17.33 -20.75 22.68
C VAL A 192 -16.53 -19.52 22.16
N LEU A 193 -15.40 -19.75 21.50
CA LEU A 193 -14.57 -18.70 20.96
C LEU A 193 -15.23 -18.00 19.75
N ASN A 194 -15.82 -18.80 18.86
CA ASN A 194 -16.54 -18.28 17.69
C ASN A 194 -17.71 -17.40 18.13
N VAL A 195 -18.52 -17.84 19.04
CA VAL A 195 -19.67 -17.07 19.56
C VAL A 195 -19.19 -15.83 20.33
N ALA A 196 -18.12 -15.96 21.13
CA ALA A 196 -17.57 -14.82 21.87
C ALA A 196 -17.11 -13.67 20.97
N LEU A 197 -16.54 -13.97 19.79
CA LEU A 197 -15.98 -12.97 18.90
C LEU A 197 -16.93 -12.61 17.73
N PHE A 198 -17.52 -13.62 17.08
CA PHE A 198 -18.30 -13.44 15.85
C PHE A 198 -19.82 -13.48 16.10
N GLY A 199 -20.24 -13.85 17.29
CA GLY A 199 -21.66 -13.94 17.65
C GLY A 199 -22.39 -15.18 17.11
N GLN A 200 -21.70 -16.12 16.47
CA GLN A 200 -22.27 -17.30 15.83
C GLN A 200 -21.35 -18.52 15.93
N THR A 201 -21.92 -19.72 15.86
CA THR A 201 -21.19 -20.98 15.81
C THR A 201 -20.62 -21.24 14.41
N ALA A 202 -19.66 -22.16 14.29
CA ALA A 202 -19.11 -22.59 13.02
C ALA A 202 -20.20 -23.16 12.08
N ARG A 203 -21.20 -23.85 12.66
CA ARG A 203 -22.34 -24.40 11.91
C ARG A 203 -23.22 -23.28 11.35
N GLN A 204 -23.63 -22.32 12.17
CA GLN A 204 -24.46 -21.19 11.74
C GLN A 204 -23.77 -20.41 10.64
N TRP A 205 -22.47 -20.11 10.79
CA TRP A 205 -21.72 -19.41 9.76
C TRP A 205 -21.73 -20.15 8.41
N ARG A 206 -21.59 -21.46 8.41
CA ARG A 206 -21.59 -22.28 7.18
C ARG A 206 -22.98 -22.32 6.52
N GLU A 207 -24.05 -22.36 7.34
CA GLU A 207 -25.44 -22.29 6.84
C GLU A 207 -25.72 -20.91 6.20
N ASP A 208 -25.19 -19.81 6.77
CA ASP A 208 -25.33 -18.45 6.25
C ASP A 208 -24.44 -18.17 5.03
N ASN A 209 -23.35 -18.93 4.82
CA ASN A 209 -22.36 -18.73 3.76
C ASN A 209 -22.11 -20.00 2.95
N PRO A 210 -23.12 -20.60 2.29
CA PRO A 210 -23.01 -21.92 1.64
C PRO A 210 -22.09 -21.91 0.41
N LEU A 211 -21.80 -20.74 -0.17
CA LEU A 211 -20.97 -20.58 -1.38
C LEU A 211 -19.50 -20.23 -1.06
N LEU A 212 -19.16 -20.01 0.21
CA LEU A 212 -17.80 -19.70 0.60
C LEU A 212 -17.02 -20.97 0.98
N ASP A 213 -15.84 -21.13 0.40
CA ASP A 213 -14.92 -22.19 0.80
C ASP A 213 -14.22 -21.87 2.12
N GLY A 214 -13.84 -22.92 2.88
CA GLY A 214 -13.11 -22.76 4.12
C GLY A 214 -14.01 -22.64 5.36
N ASN A 215 -13.57 -21.84 6.32
CA ASN A 215 -14.25 -21.62 7.60
C ASN A 215 -14.27 -20.13 7.97
N MET A 216 -15.00 -19.79 9.03
CA MET A 216 -15.15 -18.39 9.51
C MET A 216 -13.82 -17.67 9.71
N ARG A 217 -12.76 -18.38 10.16
CA ARG A 217 -11.44 -17.79 10.42
C ARG A 217 -10.70 -17.42 9.13
N ASP A 218 -10.97 -18.14 8.03
CA ASP A 218 -10.37 -17.87 6.72
C ASP A 218 -10.91 -16.57 6.10
N HIS A 219 -12.07 -16.12 6.57
CA HIS A 219 -12.74 -14.89 6.14
C HIS A 219 -12.70 -13.77 7.18
N ALA A 220 -11.99 -13.97 8.29
CA ALA A 220 -11.87 -12.99 9.36
C ALA A 220 -10.86 -11.88 9.00
N THR A 221 -11.09 -10.66 9.53
CA THR A 221 -10.13 -9.56 9.41
C THR A 221 -8.89 -9.79 10.29
N ILE A 222 -7.82 -9.04 10.05
CA ILE A 222 -6.59 -9.12 10.84
C ILE A 222 -6.87 -8.81 12.32
N GLU A 223 -7.72 -7.81 12.58
CA GLU A 223 -8.15 -7.45 13.93
C GLU A 223 -8.88 -8.61 14.62
N GLN A 224 -9.80 -9.24 13.90
CA GLN A 224 -10.54 -10.39 14.41
C GLN A 224 -9.62 -11.57 14.71
N LEU A 225 -8.66 -11.87 13.83
CA LEU A 225 -7.67 -12.93 14.05
C LEU A 225 -6.77 -12.64 15.26
N LEU A 226 -6.38 -11.38 15.47
CA LEU A 226 -5.59 -10.97 16.62
C LEU A 226 -6.38 -11.14 17.92
N VAL A 227 -7.63 -10.69 17.95
CA VAL A 227 -8.52 -10.86 19.11
C VAL A 227 -8.79 -12.33 19.37
N LEU A 228 -9.03 -13.13 18.32
CA LEU A 228 -9.23 -14.57 18.45
C LEU A 228 -8.03 -15.25 19.12
N ALA A 229 -6.82 -14.95 18.68
CA ALA A 229 -5.60 -15.49 19.27
C ALA A 229 -5.46 -15.13 20.76
N ASN A 230 -5.82 -13.91 21.15
CA ASN A 230 -5.79 -13.48 22.54
C ASN A 230 -6.83 -14.22 23.39
N ILE A 231 -8.07 -14.34 22.92
CA ILE A 231 -9.13 -15.01 23.68
C ILE A 231 -8.95 -16.54 23.72
N GLU A 232 -8.25 -17.15 22.77
CA GLU A 232 -7.84 -18.55 22.82
C GLU A 232 -6.92 -18.82 24.03
N GLY A 233 -5.89 -17.99 24.21
CA GLY A 233 -5.00 -18.08 25.38
C GLY A 233 -5.74 -17.85 26.70
N MET A 234 -6.61 -16.82 26.73
CA MET A 234 -7.42 -16.53 27.94
C MET A 234 -8.41 -17.67 28.29
N ASN A 235 -9.01 -18.25 27.25
CA ASN A 235 -9.92 -19.40 27.50
C ASN A 235 -9.17 -20.62 28.06
N ALA A 236 -7.93 -20.85 27.59
CA ALA A 236 -7.10 -21.90 28.18
C ALA A 236 -6.91 -21.71 29.70
N GLU A 237 -6.58 -20.48 30.12
CA GLU A 237 -6.45 -20.14 31.54
C GLU A 237 -7.79 -20.31 32.31
N PHE A 238 -8.91 -19.86 31.72
CA PHE A 238 -10.22 -20.03 32.33
C PHE A 238 -10.63 -21.52 32.48
N VAL A 239 -10.22 -22.37 31.54
CA VAL A 239 -10.37 -23.80 31.60
C VAL A 239 -9.53 -24.38 32.75
N HIS A 240 -8.27 -23.99 32.89
CA HIS A 240 -7.40 -24.38 34.00
C HIS A 240 -7.97 -23.97 35.37
N MET A 241 -8.61 -22.80 35.44
CA MET A 241 -9.28 -22.29 36.63
C MET A 241 -10.60 -23.02 36.95
N GLY A 242 -11.06 -23.93 36.08
CA GLY A 242 -12.30 -24.67 36.25
C GLY A 242 -13.57 -23.84 36.07
N LEU A 243 -13.51 -22.69 35.36
CA LEU A 243 -14.69 -21.87 35.13
C LEU A 243 -15.71 -22.59 34.22
N PRO A 244 -17.00 -22.54 34.56
CA PRO A 244 -18.07 -23.07 33.72
C PRO A 244 -18.09 -22.44 32.34
N GLN A 245 -18.47 -23.19 31.29
CA GLN A 245 -18.49 -22.73 29.90
C GLN A 245 -19.29 -21.43 29.69
N SER A 246 -20.47 -21.34 30.35
CA SER A 246 -21.32 -20.13 30.27
C SER A 246 -20.63 -18.88 30.79
N ASP A 247 -19.84 -18.98 31.85
CA ASP A 247 -19.13 -17.86 32.45
C ASP A 247 -17.89 -17.50 31.62
N ARG A 248 -17.22 -18.50 31.07
CA ARG A 248 -16.12 -18.30 30.10
C ARG A 248 -16.60 -17.55 28.88
N LEU A 249 -17.72 -17.98 28.26
CA LEU A 249 -18.31 -17.29 27.11
C LEU A 249 -18.60 -15.81 27.39
N LYS A 250 -19.26 -15.49 28.52
CA LYS A 250 -19.56 -14.10 28.89
C LYS A 250 -18.30 -13.26 29.06
N ARG A 251 -17.27 -13.78 29.75
CA ARG A 251 -16.01 -13.07 29.97
C ARG A 251 -15.26 -12.85 28.65
N LEU A 252 -15.16 -13.89 27.83
CA LEU A 252 -14.47 -13.83 26.53
C LEU A 252 -15.16 -12.85 25.59
N ASN A 253 -16.49 -12.82 25.54
CA ASN A 253 -17.24 -11.86 24.73
C ASN A 253 -16.97 -10.42 25.18
N GLN A 254 -16.98 -10.12 26.48
CA GLN A 254 -16.64 -8.79 27.01
C GLN A 254 -15.20 -8.37 26.66
N ILE A 255 -14.27 -9.32 26.69
CA ILE A 255 -12.87 -9.07 26.31
C ILE A 255 -12.78 -8.81 24.81
N ALA A 256 -13.43 -9.62 23.98
CA ALA A 256 -13.45 -9.49 22.54
C ALA A 256 -13.99 -8.10 22.13
N ILE A 257 -15.13 -7.67 22.69
CA ILE A 257 -15.72 -6.35 22.42
C ILE A 257 -14.73 -5.23 22.75
N ARG A 258 -14.10 -5.24 23.94
CA ARG A 258 -13.16 -4.21 24.35
C ARG A 258 -11.92 -4.18 23.44
N GLN A 259 -11.38 -5.34 23.09
CA GLN A 259 -10.22 -5.41 22.22
C GLN A 259 -10.56 -4.95 20.81
N MET A 260 -11.71 -5.35 20.24
CA MET A 260 -12.16 -4.89 18.94
C MET A 260 -12.38 -3.37 18.92
N GLN A 261 -12.97 -2.79 19.97
CA GLN A 261 -13.12 -1.32 20.09
C GLN A 261 -11.77 -0.61 20.09
N THR A 262 -10.79 -1.12 20.84
CA THR A 262 -9.43 -0.55 20.90
C THR A 262 -8.75 -0.63 19.53
N LEU A 263 -8.86 -1.76 18.83
CA LEU A 263 -8.25 -1.96 17.52
C LEU A 263 -8.92 -1.13 16.42
N ALA A 264 -10.24 -0.95 16.47
CA ALA A 264 -10.99 -0.12 15.53
C ALA A 264 -10.59 1.37 15.61
N THR A 265 -10.14 1.84 16.78
CA THR A 265 -9.66 3.21 16.98
C THR A 265 -8.15 3.36 16.73
N SER A 266 -7.41 2.26 16.59
CA SER A 266 -5.96 2.26 16.41
C SER A 266 -5.58 2.46 14.94
N ASN A 267 -4.75 3.49 14.69
CA ASN A 267 -4.14 3.69 13.36
C ASN A 267 -3.00 2.70 13.05
N ALA A 268 -2.55 1.92 14.03
CA ALA A 268 -1.40 1.01 13.87
C ALA A 268 -1.67 -0.13 12.88
N LEU A 269 -2.90 -0.64 12.83
CA LEU A 269 -3.26 -1.73 11.91
C LEU A 269 -3.59 -1.23 10.50
N ARG A 270 -4.03 0.04 10.34
CA ARG A 270 -4.21 0.67 9.02
C ARG A 270 -2.91 0.81 8.22
N GLN A 271 -1.75 0.73 8.88
CA GLN A 271 -0.44 0.73 8.23
C GLN A 271 -0.01 -0.66 7.74
N ILE A 272 -0.68 -1.72 8.18
CA ILE A 272 -0.40 -3.12 7.79
C ILE A 272 -1.29 -3.52 6.60
N ASP A 273 -2.48 -2.94 6.48
CA ASP A 273 -3.35 -3.14 5.31
C ASP A 273 -2.88 -2.22 4.16
N PRO A 274 -2.38 -2.78 3.04
CA PRO A 274 -2.06 -1.95 1.89
C PRO A 274 -3.34 -1.28 1.40
N PRO A 275 -3.29 0.01 0.96
CA PRO A 275 -4.43 0.67 0.38
C PRO A 275 -4.94 -0.18 -0.78
N LYS A 276 -6.22 -0.56 -0.74
CA LYS A 276 -6.88 -1.26 -1.86
C LYS A 276 -6.63 -0.43 -3.11
N GLY A 277 -5.83 -0.98 -4.03
CA GLY A 277 -5.58 -0.34 -5.31
C GLY A 277 -6.89 0.03 -6.01
N PRO A 278 -6.91 1.03 -6.89
CA PRO A 278 -8.09 1.41 -7.63
C PRO A 278 -8.65 0.16 -8.33
N LYS A 279 -9.94 -0.08 -8.12
CA LYS A 279 -10.66 -1.13 -8.86
C LYS A 279 -10.53 -0.80 -10.34
N ALA A 280 -9.97 -1.73 -11.12
CA ALA A 280 -9.90 -1.64 -12.56
C ALA A 280 -11.28 -1.52 -13.20
#